data_5da84617dc49c97e732a0d2a011613c4
#
_entry.id   5da84617dc49c97e732a0d2a011613c4
#
_cell.length_a   1.000
_cell.length_b   1.000
_cell.length_c   1.000
_cell.angle_alpha   90.00
_cell.angle_beta   90.00
_cell.angle_gamma   90.00
#
_symmetry.space_group_name_H-M   'P 1'
#
loop_
_entity.id
_entity.type
_entity.pdbx_description
1 polymer ?
#
loop_
_entity_poly.entity_id
_entity_poly.type
_entity_poly.pdbx_seq_one_letter_code
_entity_poly.pdbx_strand_id
1 'polypeptide(L)'
;MKLYVIAAYSHAPQVRAIHERLRALGIEPTSSWAEEANGPEALDGLSDDECYRIWDRNRRDLDSASVALVLADTQMREGYSEAAHAMRTGCRVVWVGRPTLGARADSVFGSNGPWFVATVDDALAGLGGMGRG
;
A
#
# COMPACT_ATOMS: atom_id res chain seq x y z
N MET A 1 -10.50 -2.89 -11.30
CA MET A 1 -9.51 -3.27 -10.28
C MET A 1 -9.35 -2.12 -9.30
N LYS A 2 -9.38 -2.43 -8.03
CA LYS A 2 -9.15 -1.47 -6.93
C LYS A 2 -7.84 -1.79 -6.24
N LEU A 3 -7.08 -0.74 -5.92
CA LEU A 3 -5.73 -0.89 -5.37
C LEU A 3 -5.51 0.06 -4.18
N TYR A 4 -4.96 -0.48 -3.12
CA TYR A 4 -4.57 0.27 -1.93
C TYR A 4 -3.04 0.39 -1.88
N VAL A 5 -2.53 1.61 -1.67
CA VAL A 5 -1.09 1.85 -1.51
C VAL A 5 -0.74 1.91 -0.03
N ILE A 6 0.24 1.12 0.36
CA ILE A 6 0.79 1.07 1.72
C ILE A 6 2.15 1.75 1.71
N ALA A 7 2.31 2.81 2.47
CA ALA A 7 3.55 3.57 2.58
C ALA A 7 3.56 4.37 3.87
N ALA A 8 4.70 4.94 4.23
CA ALA A 8 4.77 5.88 5.34
C ALA A 8 3.99 7.16 5.00
N TYR A 9 3.35 7.76 6.00
CA TYR A 9 2.57 9.00 5.84
C TYR A 9 3.38 10.14 5.22
N SER A 10 4.67 10.19 5.52
CA SER A 10 5.58 11.20 4.95
C SER A 10 5.68 11.11 3.42
N HIS A 11 5.29 9.99 2.83
CA HIS A 11 5.32 9.76 1.38
C HIS A 11 3.98 10.03 0.70
N ALA A 12 3.04 10.68 1.37
CA ALA A 12 1.73 11.00 0.79
C ALA A 12 1.80 11.71 -0.57
N PRO A 13 2.68 12.71 -0.79
CA PRO A 13 2.82 13.33 -2.11
C PRO A 13 3.20 12.34 -3.20
N GLN A 14 4.13 11.43 -2.91
CA GLN A 14 4.54 10.38 -3.84
C GLN A 14 3.38 9.43 -4.14
N VAL A 15 2.62 9.06 -3.12
CA VAL A 15 1.47 8.17 -3.26
C VAL A 15 0.37 8.83 -4.08
N ARG A 16 0.13 10.12 -3.90
CA ARG A 16 -0.82 10.86 -4.75
C ARG A 16 -0.42 10.84 -6.22
N ALA A 17 0.87 10.98 -6.50
CA ALA A 17 1.38 10.86 -7.88
C ALA A 17 1.15 9.45 -8.44
N ILE A 18 1.32 8.43 -7.63
CA ILE A 18 1.02 7.05 -8.00
C ILE A 18 -0.48 6.88 -8.28
N HIS A 19 -1.34 7.47 -7.46
CA HIS A 19 -2.80 7.45 -7.68
C HIS A 19 -3.18 7.97 -9.06
N GLU A 20 -2.57 9.08 -9.49
CA GLU A 20 -2.83 9.63 -10.83
C GLU A 20 -2.43 8.66 -11.93
N ARG A 21 -1.30 8.00 -11.78
CA ARG A 21 -0.83 6.99 -12.73
C ARG A 21 -1.74 5.76 -12.75
N LEU A 22 -2.25 5.34 -11.60
CA LEU A 22 -3.20 4.23 -11.51
C LEU A 22 -4.50 4.57 -12.24
N ARG A 23 -5.03 5.75 -12.02
CA ARG A 23 -6.25 6.21 -12.70
C ARG A 23 -6.08 6.22 -14.22
N ALA A 24 -4.91 6.62 -14.70
CA ALA A 24 -4.60 6.60 -16.13
C ALA A 24 -4.58 5.18 -16.70
N LEU A 25 -4.34 4.17 -15.86
CA LEU A 25 -4.39 2.76 -16.23
C LEU A 25 -5.77 2.12 -16.03
N GLY A 26 -6.76 2.88 -15.60
CA GLY A 26 -8.09 2.38 -15.28
C GLY A 26 -8.18 1.64 -13.95
N ILE A 27 -7.21 1.83 -13.07
CA ILE A 27 -7.15 1.24 -11.74
C ILE A 27 -7.60 2.27 -10.71
N GLU A 28 -8.59 1.92 -9.88
CA GLU A 28 -9.13 2.82 -8.86
C GLU A 28 -8.30 2.73 -7.57
N PRO A 29 -7.62 3.81 -7.16
CA PRO A 29 -6.92 3.81 -5.87
C PRO A 29 -7.92 3.95 -4.72
N THR A 30 -7.74 3.12 -3.69
CA THR A 30 -8.62 3.15 -2.50
C THR A 30 -7.94 3.74 -1.27
N SER A 31 -6.65 4.04 -1.34
CA SER A 31 -5.85 4.57 -0.23
C SER A 31 -6.12 6.06 0.01
N SER A 32 -7.30 6.37 0.54
CA SER A 32 -7.74 7.75 0.74
C SER A 32 -6.86 8.53 1.73
N TRP A 33 -6.11 7.83 2.59
CA TRP A 33 -5.20 8.47 3.54
C TRP A 33 -4.20 9.40 2.85
N ALA A 34 -3.74 9.03 1.67
CA ALA A 34 -2.74 9.82 0.94
C ALA A 34 -3.31 11.14 0.42
N GLU A 35 -4.60 11.19 0.12
CA GLU A 35 -5.27 12.39 -0.36
C GLU A 35 -5.52 13.39 0.77
N GLU A 36 -5.61 12.92 2.00
CA GLU A 36 -5.89 13.74 3.17
C GLU A 36 -4.66 14.07 3.99
N ALA A 37 -3.56 13.32 3.84
CA ALA A 37 -2.36 13.50 4.64
C ALA A 37 -1.65 14.81 4.27
N ASN A 38 -1.38 15.63 5.29
CA ASN A 38 -0.66 16.89 5.17
C ASN A 38 0.79 16.77 5.65
N GLY A 39 1.37 15.57 5.58
CA GLY A 39 2.72 15.29 6.01
C GLY A 39 2.79 14.51 7.33
N PRO A 40 4.01 14.21 7.82
CA PRO A 40 4.19 13.37 9.01
C PRO A 40 3.58 13.98 10.28
N GLU A 41 3.45 15.30 10.33
CA GLU A 41 2.88 16.01 11.47
C GLU A 41 1.36 15.91 11.56
N ALA A 42 0.70 15.42 10.52
CA ALA A 42 -0.75 15.33 10.48
C ALA A 42 -1.32 14.39 11.54
N LEU A 43 -0.50 13.49 12.09
CA LEU A 43 -0.89 12.57 13.16
C LEU A 43 -0.59 13.12 14.55
N ASP A 44 0.17 14.20 14.66
CA ASP A 44 0.53 14.80 15.95
C ASP A 44 -0.66 15.55 16.53
N GLY A 45 -0.91 15.36 17.81
CA GLY A 45 -1.98 16.06 18.53
C GLY A 45 -3.38 15.51 18.28
N LEU A 46 -3.53 14.39 17.57
CA LEU A 46 -4.81 13.74 17.41
C LEU A 46 -5.23 13.02 18.69
N SER A 47 -6.54 13.05 18.99
CA SER A 47 -7.11 12.24 20.05
C SER A 47 -7.06 10.74 19.68
N ASP A 48 -7.19 9.87 20.70
CA ASP A 48 -7.27 8.43 20.44
C ASP A 48 -8.44 8.07 19.52
N ASP A 49 -9.58 8.73 19.69
CA ASP A 49 -10.78 8.52 18.86
C ASP A 49 -10.51 8.91 17.40
N GLU A 50 -9.78 9.99 17.17
CA GLU A 50 -9.43 10.42 15.81
C GLU A 50 -8.45 9.43 15.17
N CYS A 51 -7.45 8.98 15.91
CA CYS A 51 -6.51 7.95 15.44
C CYS A 51 -7.25 6.66 15.10
N TYR A 52 -8.21 6.25 15.94
CA TYR A 52 -8.99 5.05 15.72
C TYR A 52 -9.85 5.15 14.45
N ARG A 53 -10.45 6.31 14.20
CA ARG A 53 -11.24 6.54 12.97
C ARG A 53 -10.38 6.49 11.72
N ILE A 54 -9.19 7.06 11.77
CA ILE A 54 -8.24 7.00 10.64
C ILE A 54 -7.84 5.55 10.38
N TRP A 55 -7.50 4.81 11.42
CA TRP A 55 -7.10 3.42 11.32
C TRP A 55 -8.23 2.54 10.75
N ASP A 56 -9.45 2.72 11.24
CA ASP A 56 -10.62 1.99 10.78
C ASP A 56 -10.94 2.29 9.31
N ARG A 57 -10.84 3.55 8.91
CA ARG A 57 -11.00 3.96 7.51
C ARG A 57 -9.94 3.32 6.62
N ASN A 58 -8.68 3.37 7.02
CA ASN A 58 -7.60 2.76 6.24
C ASN A 58 -7.83 1.27 6.06
N ARG A 59 -8.31 0.60 7.08
CA ARG A 59 -8.61 -0.82 7.03
C ARG A 59 -9.76 -1.12 6.06
N ARG A 60 -10.80 -0.32 6.06
CA ARG A 60 -11.93 -0.46 5.12
C ARG A 60 -11.48 -0.22 3.69
N ASP A 61 -10.64 0.79 3.47
CA ASP A 61 -10.08 1.08 2.17
C ASP A 61 -9.24 -0.09 1.66
N LEU A 62 -8.43 -0.68 2.53
CA LEU A 62 -7.63 -1.86 2.21
C LEU A 62 -8.51 -3.06 1.88
N ASP A 63 -9.53 -3.31 2.69
CA ASP A 63 -10.44 -4.44 2.50
C ASP A 63 -11.24 -4.33 1.19
N SER A 64 -11.44 -3.13 0.67
CA SER A 64 -12.12 -2.92 -0.60
C SER A 64 -11.23 -3.19 -1.82
N ALA A 65 -9.92 -3.30 -1.63
CA ALA A 65 -8.96 -3.46 -2.71
C ALA A 65 -8.69 -4.93 -3.03
N SER A 66 -8.42 -5.22 -4.30
CA SER A 66 -7.95 -6.53 -4.73
C SER A 66 -6.43 -6.63 -4.80
N VAL A 67 -5.74 -5.48 -4.81
CA VAL A 67 -4.28 -5.39 -4.83
C VAL A 67 -3.83 -4.39 -3.78
N ALA A 68 -2.77 -4.73 -3.07
CA ALA A 68 -2.05 -3.82 -2.17
C ALA A 68 -0.65 -3.59 -2.73
N LEU A 69 -0.31 -2.34 -2.97
CA LEU A 69 1.01 -1.92 -3.43
C LEU A 69 1.78 -1.37 -2.24
N VAL A 70 2.86 -2.03 -1.86
CA VAL A 70 3.64 -1.69 -0.68
C VAL A 70 4.95 -1.01 -1.09
N LEU A 71 5.15 0.22 -0.64
CA LEU A 71 6.40 0.95 -0.85
C LEU A 71 7.37 0.59 0.28
N ALA A 72 8.09 -0.52 0.11
CA ALA A 72 8.92 -1.10 1.16
C ALA A 72 10.15 -0.25 1.54
N ASP A 73 10.54 0.68 0.66
CA ASP A 73 11.65 1.60 0.91
C ASP A 73 11.28 2.73 1.88
N THR A 74 9.98 2.89 2.16
CA THR A 74 9.54 3.88 3.13
C THR A 74 9.61 3.29 4.54
N GLN A 75 9.87 4.14 5.54
CA GLN A 75 9.90 3.68 6.92
C GLN A 75 8.48 3.45 7.42
N MET A 76 8.00 2.24 7.21
CA MET A 76 6.67 1.83 7.64
C MET A 76 6.76 1.13 8.99
N ARG A 77 5.82 1.41 9.88
CA ARG A 77 5.59 0.61 11.09
C ARG A 77 4.32 -0.21 10.93
N GLU A 78 3.21 0.47 10.75
CA GLU A 78 1.89 -0.14 10.61
C GLU A 78 1.68 -0.75 9.23
N GLY A 79 2.45 -0.32 8.23
CA GLY A 79 2.37 -0.84 6.88
C GLY A 79 2.62 -2.34 6.78
N TYR A 80 3.47 -2.89 7.64
CA TYR A 80 3.69 -4.33 7.69
C TYR A 80 2.47 -5.09 8.19
N SER A 81 1.75 -4.54 9.18
CA SER A 81 0.49 -5.10 9.67
C SER A 81 -0.58 -5.08 8.60
N GLU A 82 -0.67 -3.97 7.86
CA GLU A 82 -1.61 -3.84 6.73
C GLU A 82 -1.28 -4.85 5.62
N ALA A 83 -0.02 -5.01 5.27
CA ALA A 83 0.41 -5.99 4.28
C ALA A 83 0.08 -7.42 4.70
N ALA A 84 0.31 -7.77 5.96
CA ALA A 84 -0.03 -9.07 6.51
C ALA A 84 -1.55 -9.31 6.47
N HIS A 85 -2.33 -8.31 6.81
CA HIS A 85 -3.80 -8.37 6.72
C HIS A 85 -4.26 -8.59 5.27
N ALA A 86 -3.70 -7.84 4.33
CA ALA A 86 -4.01 -7.97 2.90
C ALA A 86 -3.75 -9.40 2.41
N MET A 87 -2.64 -9.99 2.80
CA MET A 87 -2.30 -11.36 2.43
C MET A 87 -3.31 -12.37 2.98
N ARG A 88 -3.76 -12.18 4.21
CA ARG A 88 -4.74 -13.08 4.85
C ARG A 88 -6.11 -12.99 4.22
N THR A 89 -6.47 -11.83 3.70
CA THR A 89 -7.80 -11.62 3.08
C THR A 89 -7.83 -11.95 1.59
N GLY A 90 -6.74 -12.49 1.05
CA GLY A 90 -6.66 -12.89 -0.34
C GLY A 90 -6.35 -11.76 -1.31
N CYS A 91 -5.97 -10.60 -0.80
CA CYS A 91 -5.51 -9.48 -1.60
C CYS A 91 -4.13 -9.81 -2.18
N ARG A 92 -3.92 -9.49 -3.45
CA ARG A 92 -2.59 -9.63 -4.05
C ARG A 92 -1.70 -8.51 -3.56
N VAL A 93 -0.52 -8.87 -3.03
CA VAL A 93 0.43 -7.89 -2.50
C VAL A 93 1.61 -7.75 -3.44
N VAL A 94 1.91 -6.52 -3.83
CA VAL A 94 3.07 -6.17 -4.67
C VAL A 94 4.00 -5.28 -3.85
N TRP A 95 5.22 -5.75 -3.64
CA TRP A 95 6.24 -5.03 -2.89
C TRP A 95 7.16 -4.28 -3.85
N VAL A 96 7.27 -2.98 -3.66
CA VAL A 96 8.27 -2.15 -4.35
C VAL A 96 9.47 -1.99 -3.43
N GLY A 97 10.61 -2.49 -3.85
CA GLY A 97 11.78 -2.59 -2.99
C GLY A 97 11.74 -3.83 -2.11
N ARG A 98 12.73 -3.98 -1.25
CA ARG A 98 12.78 -5.11 -0.32
C ARG A 98 12.35 -4.68 1.07
N PRO A 99 11.48 -5.44 1.73
CA PRO A 99 11.14 -5.17 3.12
C PRO A 99 12.40 -5.32 4.00
N THR A 100 12.50 -4.47 5.01
CA THR A 100 13.64 -4.44 5.93
C THR A 100 13.63 -5.59 6.96
N LEU A 101 12.83 -6.61 6.72
CA LEU A 101 12.73 -7.81 7.58
C LEU A 101 13.90 -8.78 7.40
N GLY A 102 14.92 -8.42 6.61
CA GLY A 102 16.10 -9.23 6.38
C GLY A 102 15.84 -10.43 5.47
N ALA A 103 16.79 -11.38 5.46
CA ALA A 103 16.77 -12.53 4.56
C ALA A 103 15.58 -13.50 4.79
N ARG A 104 14.76 -13.26 5.82
CA ARG A 104 13.60 -14.09 6.13
C ARG A 104 12.29 -13.59 5.58
N ALA A 105 12.28 -12.46 4.87
CA ALA A 105 11.06 -11.93 4.29
C ALA A 105 10.36 -12.97 3.40
N ASP A 106 11.12 -13.68 2.58
CA ASP A 106 10.61 -14.71 1.68
C ASP A 106 9.99 -15.90 2.45
N SER A 107 10.55 -16.26 3.60
CA SER A 107 10.02 -17.36 4.41
C SER A 107 8.77 -16.98 5.19
N VAL A 108 8.64 -15.70 5.55
CA VAL A 108 7.44 -15.19 6.24
C VAL A 108 6.25 -15.14 5.29
N PHE A 109 6.49 -14.82 4.02
CA PHE A 109 5.43 -14.65 3.02
C PHE A 109 5.16 -15.89 2.17
N GLY A 110 6.00 -16.91 2.25
CA GLY A 110 5.80 -18.18 1.56
C GLY A 110 6.05 -18.13 0.06
N SER A 111 6.02 -19.29 -0.60
CA SER A 111 6.31 -19.45 -2.03
C SER A 111 5.20 -18.90 -2.94
N ASN A 112 3.98 -18.75 -2.43
CA ASN A 112 2.84 -18.12 -3.12
C ASN A 112 2.67 -16.67 -2.67
N GLY A 113 3.72 -16.12 -2.13
CA GLY A 113 3.71 -14.80 -1.55
C GLY A 113 3.63 -13.67 -2.57
N PRO A 114 3.81 -12.46 -2.09
CA PRO A 114 3.68 -11.26 -2.90
C PRO A 114 4.72 -11.18 -4.00
N TRP A 115 4.42 -10.38 -5.01
CA TRP A 115 5.40 -10.02 -6.00
C TRP A 115 6.38 -9.01 -5.42
N PHE A 116 7.65 -9.19 -5.75
CA PHE A 116 8.70 -8.23 -5.43
C PHE A 116 9.18 -7.60 -6.72
N VAL A 117 9.08 -6.28 -6.81
CA VAL A 117 9.56 -5.51 -7.96
C VAL A 117 10.52 -4.42 -7.48
N ALA A 118 11.43 -4.00 -8.34
CA ALA A 118 12.45 -3.04 -7.97
C ALA A 118 11.91 -1.61 -7.90
N THR A 119 10.99 -1.25 -8.78
CA THR A 119 10.51 0.13 -8.93
C THR A 119 8.99 0.18 -9.05
N VAL A 120 8.44 1.37 -8.79
CA VAL A 120 7.01 1.66 -9.04
C VAL A 120 6.67 1.45 -10.52
N ASP A 121 7.56 1.85 -11.43
CA ASP A 121 7.34 1.66 -12.86
C ASP A 121 7.15 0.19 -13.23
N ASP A 122 7.97 -0.69 -12.66
CA ASP A 122 7.84 -2.13 -12.85
C ASP A 122 6.49 -2.65 -12.33
N ALA A 123 6.08 -2.18 -11.16
CA ALA A 123 4.80 -2.55 -10.58
C ALA A 123 3.64 -2.13 -11.47
N LEU A 124 3.64 -0.88 -11.92
CA LEU A 124 2.56 -0.34 -12.76
C LEU A 124 2.50 -1.01 -14.13
N ALA A 125 3.66 -1.34 -14.70
CA ALA A 125 3.71 -2.09 -15.97
C ALA A 125 3.06 -3.46 -15.83
N GLY A 126 3.37 -4.19 -14.75
CA GLY A 126 2.78 -5.49 -14.48
C GLY A 126 1.27 -5.41 -14.22
N LEU A 127 0.84 -4.43 -13.44
CA LEU A 127 -0.58 -4.22 -13.12
C LEU A 127 -1.39 -3.78 -14.35
N GLY A 128 -0.81 -2.92 -15.19
CA GLY A 128 -1.44 -2.49 -16.44
C GLY A 128 -1.70 -3.65 -17.39
N GLY A 129 -0.76 -4.61 -17.46
CA GLY A 129 -0.94 -5.83 -18.24
C GLY A 129 -2.06 -6.71 -17.70
N MET A 130 -2.23 -6.78 -16.39
CA MET A 130 -3.30 -7.54 -15.74
C MET A 130 -4.68 -6.94 -15.96
N GLY A 131 -4.77 -5.59 -15.96
CA GLY A 131 -6.04 -4.90 -16.18
C GLY A 131 -6.60 -5.05 -17.59
N ARG A 132 -5.80 -5.53 -18.53
CA ARG A 132 -6.19 -5.72 -19.93
C ARG A 132 -6.61 -7.17 -20.25
N GLY A 133 -6.42 -8.05 -19.30
CA GLY A 133 -6.81 -9.44 -19.41
C GLY A 133 -8.20 -9.67 -18.83
#